data_c8cd54a0888b8b5d4675614be90f807a
#
_entry.id   c8cd54a0888b8b5d4675614be90f807a
#
_cell.length_a   1.000
_cell.length_b   1.000
_cell.length_c   1.000
_cell.angle_alpha   90.00
_cell.angle_beta   90.00
_cell.angle_gamma   90.00
#
_symmetry.space_group_name_H-M   'P 1'
#
loop_
_entity.id
_entity.type
_entity.pdbx_description
1 polymer ?
#
loop_
_entity_poly.entity_id
_entity_poly.type
_entity_poly.pdbx_seq_one_letter_code
_entity_poly.pdbx_strand_id
1 'polypeptide(L)'
;MAKTIGNLTDHVTGQMVKLGAIAIGLLLALAFLLQALPSPFSITTITEVQDLLLGQIQAESLLTTASQDISANVTIDQVAKVLKIPIGTTNLVYAAVGKASAGIDLHSIEVVKFNREARSVTLRIPAAEMNISLNPERSETLANYRNWFGPKAGIEIYQDAQRQAAAAMSSKACTSGILNAATHNAEVEIRAILTKVGFQQVTFKTTPTACPTA
;
A
#
# COMPACT_ATOMS: atom_id res chain seq x y z
N MET A 1 -67.02 -30.25 47.30
CA MET A 1 -66.26 -29.10 46.69
C MET A 1 -64.76 -29.42 46.35
N ALA A 2 -64.33 -30.70 46.30
CA ALA A 2 -62.90 -31.01 46.09
C ALA A 2 -62.55 -31.60 44.67
N LYS A 3 -63.51 -31.71 43.76
CA LYS A 3 -63.33 -32.36 42.46
C LYS A 3 -63.11 -31.36 41.30
N THR A 4 -63.28 -30.07 41.55
CA THR A 4 -63.16 -29.03 40.46
C THR A 4 -61.81 -28.39 40.37
N ILE A 5 -60.91 -28.53 41.37
CA ILE A 5 -59.57 -27.91 41.41
C ILE A 5 -58.52 -28.75 40.69
N GLY A 6 -58.70 -30.09 40.57
CA GLY A 6 -57.76 -30.96 39.91
C GLY A 6 -57.66 -30.78 38.37
N ASN A 7 -58.76 -30.40 37.72
CA ASN A 7 -58.82 -30.28 36.27
C ASN A 7 -58.22 -28.97 35.73
N LEU A 8 -58.09 -27.94 36.57
CA LEU A 8 -57.50 -26.65 36.14
C LEU A 8 -55.95 -26.73 36.09
N THR A 9 -55.34 -27.46 37.04
CA THR A 9 -53.88 -27.61 37.11
C THR A 9 -53.33 -28.45 36.01
N ASP A 10 -54.04 -29.55 35.61
CA ASP A 10 -53.59 -30.40 34.51
C ASP A 10 -53.68 -29.74 33.14
N HIS A 11 -54.65 -28.83 32.96
CA HIS A 11 -54.79 -28.10 31.69
C HIS A 11 -53.73 -26.99 31.54
N VAL A 12 -53.29 -26.36 32.61
CA VAL A 12 -52.27 -25.29 32.60
C VAL A 12 -50.90 -25.89 32.45
N THR A 13 -50.58 -27.02 33.10
CA THR A 13 -49.30 -27.73 32.94
C THR A 13 -49.16 -28.32 31.55
N GLY A 14 -50.22 -28.88 30.97
CA GLY A 14 -50.19 -29.40 29.60
C GLY A 14 -49.99 -28.31 28.52
N GLN A 15 -50.53 -27.10 28.72
CA GLN A 15 -50.29 -25.97 27.81
C GLN A 15 -48.87 -25.42 27.93
N MET A 16 -48.33 -25.28 29.14
CA MET A 16 -46.95 -24.83 29.35
C MET A 16 -45.91 -25.79 28.73
N VAL A 17 -46.12 -27.09 28.83
CA VAL A 17 -45.27 -28.10 28.24
C VAL A 17 -45.30 -28.03 26.68
N LYS A 18 -46.49 -27.82 26.11
CA LYS A 18 -46.67 -27.66 24.66
C LYS A 18 -46.01 -26.35 24.13
N LEU A 19 -46.14 -25.27 24.85
CA LEU A 19 -45.50 -23.99 24.50
C LEU A 19 -43.96 -24.07 24.61
N GLY A 20 -43.45 -24.77 25.65
CA GLY A 20 -42.03 -25.04 25.81
C GLY A 20 -41.45 -25.89 24.67
N ALA A 21 -42.16 -26.97 24.27
CA ALA A 21 -41.75 -27.79 23.16
C ALA A 21 -41.72 -27.08 21.80
N ILE A 22 -42.70 -26.17 21.56
CA ILE A 22 -42.74 -25.33 20.35
C ILE A 22 -41.58 -24.34 20.36
N ALA A 23 -41.28 -23.69 21.49
CA ALA A 23 -40.18 -22.75 21.60
C ALA A 23 -38.82 -23.42 21.38
N ILE A 24 -38.58 -24.63 21.91
CA ILE A 24 -37.37 -25.42 21.70
C ILE A 24 -37.28 -25.85 20.25
N GLY A 25 -38.38 -26.29 19.62
CA GLY A 25 -38.40 -26.65 18.19
C GLY A 25 -38.08 -25.46 17.29
N LEU A 26 -38.55 -24.27 17.62
CA LEU A 26 -38.28 -23.04 16.87
C LEU A 26 -36.84 -22.59 17.02
N LEU A 27 -36.23 -22.73 18.21
CA LEU A 27 -34.83 -22.44 18.45
C LEU A 27 -33.90 -23.43 17.70
N LEU A 28 -34.26 -24.72 17.67
CA LEU A 28 -33.49 -25.73 16.92
C LEU A 28 -33.62 -25.51 15.41
N ALA A 29 -34.81 -25.13 14.92
CA ALA A 29 -35.02 -24.80 13.51
C ALA A 29 -34.22 -23.53 13.11
N LEU A 30 -34.19 -22.52 13.98
CA LEU A 30 -33.40 -21.29 13.77
C LEU A 30 -31.90 -21.57 13.78
N ALA A 31 -31.43 -22.42 14.71
CA ALA A 31 -30.03 -22.84 14.76
C ALA A 31 -29.64 -23.65 13.52
N PHE A 32 -30.54 -24.51 13.01
CA PHE A 32 -30.31 -25.25 11.77
C PHE A 32 -30.32 -24.33 10.54
N LEU A 33 -31.20 -23.33 10.51
CA LEU A 33 -31.25 -22.33 9.44
C LEU A 33 -29.98 -21.45 9.42
N LEU A 34 -29.44 -21.09 10.60
CA LEU A 34 -28.19 -20.34 10.72
C LEU A 34 -26.96 -21.15 10.27
N GLN A 35 -26.99 -22.48 10.41
CA GLN A 35 -25.95 -23.36 9.91
C GLN A 35 -26.04 -23.61 8.39
N ALA A 36 -27.23 -23.47 7.81
CA ALA A 36 -27.47 -23.61 6.38
C ALA A 36 -27.20 -22.33 5.57
N LEU A 37 -26.94 -21.18 6.24
CA LEU A 37 -26.50 -19.97 5.55
C LEU A 37 -25.12 -20.24 4.95
N PRO A 38 -24.95 -20.17 3.62
CA PRO A 38 -23.64 -20.30 3.01
C PRO A 38 -22.73 -19.20 3.61
N SER A 39 -21.56 -19.59 4.09
CA SER A 39 -20.57 -18.62 4.56
C SER A 39 -20.37 -17.58 3.44
N PRO A 40 -20.49 -16.27 3.72
CA PRO A 40 -20.62 -15.21 2.70
C PRO A 40 -19.40 -15.07 1.78
N PHE A 41 -18.36 -15.86 1.95
CA PHE A 41 -17.13 -15.77 1.16
C PHE A 41 -16.59 -17.15 0.82
N SER A 42 -16.89 -17.65 -0.39
CA SER A 42 -16.24 -18.83 -0.96
C SER A 42 -15.35 -18.39 -2.12
N ILE A 43 -14.11 -17.95 -1.84
CA ILE A 43 -13.09 -17.80 -2.87
C ILE A 43 -12.77 -19.19 -3.40
N THR A 44 -13.04 -19.42 -4.69
CA THR A 44 -12.96 -20.74 -5.33
C THR A 44 -11.76 -20.86 -6.26
N THR A 45 -11.25 -19.74 -6.77
CA THR A 45 -10.23 -19.72 -7.84
C THR A 45 -9.10 -18.72 -7.55
N ILE A 46 -7.96 -18.94 -8.19
CA ILE A 46 -6.81 -18.02 -8.13
C ILE A 46 -7.18 -16.64 -8.72
N THR A 47 -8.00 -16.64 -9.77
CA THR A 47 -8.48 -15.41 -10.42
C THR A 47 -9.28 -14.53 -9.45
N GLU A 48 -10.14 -15.13 -8.63
CA GLU A 48 -10.90 -14.37 -7.61
C GLU A 48 -10.01 -13.70 -6.56
N VAL A 49 -8.85 -14.30 -6.21
CA VAL A 49 -7.88 -13.67 -5.30
C VAL A 49 -7.24 -12.44 -5.97
N GLN A 50 -6.89 -12.55 -7.26
CA GLN A 50 -6.33 -11.43 -8.02
C GLN A 50 -7.37 -10.31 -8.20
N ASP A 51 -8.58 -10.65 -8.60
CA ASP A 51 -9.68 -9.69 -8.78
C ASP A 51 -10.03 -8.99 -7.47
N LEU A 52 -9.96 -9.69 -6.34
CA LEU A 52 -10.17 -9.10 -5.02
C LEU A 52 -9.10 -8.07 -4.69
N LEU A 53 -7.82 -8.38 -4.94
CA LEU A 53 -6.71 -7.46 -4.67
C LEU A 53 -6.82 -6.21 -5.56
N LEU A 54 -7.16 -6.40 -6.84
CA LEU A 54 -7.33 -5.30 -7.78
C LEU A 54 -8.62 -4.50 -7.53
N GLY A 55 -9.70 -5.17 -7.11
CA GLY A 55 -11.01 -4.53 -6.89
C GLY A 55 -11.11 -3.71 -5.60
N GLN A 56 -10.32 -4.03 -4.58
CA GLN A 56 -10.28 -3.26 -3.33
C GLN A 56 -9.52 -1.92 -3.48
N ILE A 57 -8.71 -1.78 -4.53
CA ILE A 57 -7.84 -0.62 -4.73
C ILE A 57 -8.22 0.04 -6.06
N GLN A 58 -9.35 0.68 -6.05
CA GLN A 58 -10.09 1.16 -7.23
C GLN A 58 -9.51 2.36 -7.98
N ALA A 59 -8.27 2.73 -7.97
CA ALA A 59 -7.84 3.83 -8.83
C ALA A 59 -6.36 3.89 -9.19
N GLU A 60 -5.47 3.24 -8.45
CA GLU A 60 -4.05 3.33 -8.73
C GLU A 60 -3.46 1.93 -8.87
N SER A 61 -2.76 1.69 -9.98
CA SER A 61 -2.01 0.45 -10.19
C SER A 61 -0.88 0.27 -9.17
N LEU A 62 -0.41 1.38 -8.59
CA LEU A 62 0.67 1.41 -7.61
C LEU A 62 0.10 1.61 -6.19
N LEU A 63 0.23 0.61 -5.34
CA LEU A 63 -0.05 0.72 -3.91
C LEU A 63 1.11 1.47 -3.24
N THR A 64 0.96 2.78 -3.05
CA THR A 64 1.94 3.60 -2.33
C THR A 64 1.83 3.36 -0.83
N THR A 65 2.80 2.65 -0.27
CA THR A 65 2.78 2.21 1.13
C THR A 65 3.82 2.90 2.01
N ALA A 66 4.77 3.64 1.41
CA ALA A 66 5.72 4.46 2.14
C ALA A 66 5.91 5.82 1.48
N SER A 67 6.02 6.87 2.28
CA SER A 67 6.37 8.20 1.78
C SER A 67 7.12 8.99 2.84
N GLN A 68 8.04 9.86 2.39
CA GLN A 68 8.81 10.75 3.26
C GLN A 68 9.08 12.08 2.57
N ASP A 69 9.09 13.17 3.35
CA ASP A 69 9.59 14.45 2.87
C ASP A 69 11.11 14.42 2.82
N ILE A 70 11.67 14.98 1.75
CA ILE A 70 13.09 14.90 1.49
C ILE A 70 13.59 16.20 0.88
N SER A 71 14.85 16.55 1.16
CA SER A 71 15.49 17.71 0.59
C SER A 71 16.92 17.39 0.15
N ALA A 72 17.38 18.10 -0.86
CA ALA A 72 18.75 18.03 -1.34
C ALA A 72 19.23 19.41 -1.77
N ASN A 73 20.50 19.73 -1.46
CA ASN A 73 21.17 20.89 -1.98
C ASN A 73 22.15 20.44 -3.05
N VAL A 74 22.08 21.07 -4.21
CA VAL A 74 22.98 20.78 -5.33
C VAL A 74 23.67 22.05 -5.81
N THR A 75 24.90 21.91 -6.25
CA THR A 75 25.69 22.99 -6.84
C THR A 75 25.98 22.64 -8.28
N ILE A 76 25.61 23.53 -9.18
CA ILE A 76 25.86 23.40 -10.61
C ILE A 76 26.87 24.44 -11.04
N ASP A 77 27.92 23.99 -11.69
CA ASP A 77 28.96 24.85 -12.24
C ASP A 77 28.90 24.83 -13.76
N GLN A 78 28.75 26.01 -14.35
CA GLN A 78 28.89 26.21 -15.79
C GLN A 78 30.16 26.99 -16.11
N VAL A 79 30.97 26.49 -17.03
CA VAL A 79 32.24 27.08 -17.44
C VAL A 79 32.17 27.54 -18.89
N ALA A 80 32.31 28.83 -19.11
CA ALA A 80 32.52 29.40 -20.45
C ALA A 80 33.97 29.06 -20.91
N LYS A 81 34.13 28.54 -22.12
CA LYS A 81 35.41 28.23 -22.71
C LYS A 81 35.58 28.90 -24.07
N VAL A 82 36.75 29.47 -24.32
CA VAL A 82 37.17 29.93 -25.63
C VAL A 82 38.44 29.17 -26.01
N LEU A 83 38.44 28.51 -27.16
CA LEU A 83 39.54 27.68 -27.62
C LEU A 83 39.99 26.63 -26.55
N LYS A 84 39.01 26.04 -25.82
CA LYS A 84 39.19 25.13 -24.69
C LYS A 84 39.78 25.77 -23.41
N ILE A 85 40.05 27.06 -23.39
CA ILE A 85 40.53 27.77 -22.21
C ILE A 85 39.32 28.27 -21.40
N PRO A 86 39.23 27.94 -20.09
CA PRO A 86 38.15 28.43 -19.24
C PRO A 86 38.33 29.94 -19.04
N ILE A 87 37.32 30.74 -19.39
CA ILE A 87 37.34 32.20 -19.28
C ILE A 87 36.36 32.73 -18.23
N GLY A 88 35.36 31.95 -17.86
CA GLY A 88 34.37 32.38 -16.89
C GLY A 88 33.57 31.22 -16.33
N THR A 89 33.06 31.43 -15.13
CA THR A 89 32.25 30.43 -14.40
C THR A 89 30.97 31.05 -13.89
N THR A 90 29.93 30.25 -13.85
CA THR A 90 28.66 30.53 -13.17
C THR A 90 28.34 29.37 -12.25
N ASN A 91 28.13 29.65 -10.97
CA ASN A 91 27.78 28.66 -9.94
C ASN A 91 26.36 28.95 -9.49
N LEU A 92 25.54 27.91 -9.50
CA LEU A 92 24.17 27.91 -8.98
C LEU A 92 24.06 26.95 -7.82
N VAL A 93 23.64 27.44 -6.66
CA VAL A 93 23.28 26.59 -5.52
C VAL A 93 21.78 26.53 -5.43
N TYR A 94 21.24 25.34 -5.59
CA TYR A 94 19.79 25.09 -5.60
C TYR A 94 19.41 24.17 -4.44
N ALA A 95 18.50 24.66 -3.58
CA ALA A 95 17.89 23.88 -2.52
C ALA A 95 16.56 23.31 -3.02
N ALA A 96 16.52 22.03 -3.19
CA ALA A 96 15.31 21.32 -3.61
C ALA A 96 14.61 20.68 -2.42
N VAL A 97 13.29 20.81 -2.38
CA VAL A 97 12.40 20.14 -1.43
C VAL A 97 11.42 19.30 -2.22
N GLY A 98 11.11 18.13 -1.71
CA GLY A 98 10.20 17.22 -2.40
C GLY A 98 9.72 16.10 -1.51
N LYS A 99 9.05 15.14 -2.14
CA LYS A 99 8.50 13.93 -1.51
C LYS A 99 9.02 12.70 -2.25
N ALA A 100 9.57 11.76 -1.50
CA ALA A 100 9.82 10.43 -1.98
C ALA A 100 8.64 9.55 -1.62
N SER A 101 8.10 8.82 -2.58
CA SER A 101 7.02 7.84 -2.40
C SER A 101 7.48 6.50 -2.95
N ALA A 102 7.19 5.43 -2.23
CA ALA A 102 7.50 4.08 -2.68
C ALA A 102 6.27 3.17 -2.53
N GLY A 103 6.11 2.23 -3.44
CA GLY A 103 4.96 1.33 -3.47
C GLY A 103 5.21 0.09 -4.30
N ILE A 104 4.18 -0.75 -4.37
CA ILE A 104 4.18 -2.02 -5.11
C ILE A 104 3.16 -1.93 -6.24
N ASP A 105 3.54 -2.38 -7.43
CA ASP A 105 2.58 -2.59 -8.52
C ASP A 105 1.73 -3.83 -8.24
N LEU A 106 0.45 -3.61 -8.00
CA LEU A 106 -0.50 -4.66 -7.68
C LEU A 106 -0.81 -5.59 -8.85
N HIS A 107 -0.72 -5.08 -10.10
CA HIS A 107 -0.95 -5.89 -11.29
C HIS A 107 0.14 -6.95 -11.49
N SER A 108 1.32 -6.70 -10.94
CA SER A 108 2.47 -7.60 -11.01
C SER A 108 2.54 -8.61 -9.85
N ILE A 109 1.52 -8.63 -8.97
CA ILE A 109 1.42 -9.63 -7.91
C ILE A 109 0.95 -10.96 -8.51
N GLU A 110 1.70 -12.02 -8.23
CA GLU A 110 1.37 -13.38 -8.69
C GLU A 110 0.94 -14.28 -7.53
N VAL A 111 -0.13 -15.07 -7.74
CA VAL A 111 -0.52 -16.14 -6.83
C VAL A 111 0.31 -17.39 -7.13
N VAL A 112 1.29 -17.69 -6.29
CA VAL A 112 2.21 -18.82 -6.48
C VAL A 112 1.58 -20.14 -6.02
N LYS A 113 0.83 -20.12 -4.90
CA LYS A 113 0.13 -21.28 -4.35
C LYS A 113 -1.19 -20.84 -3.73
N PHE A 114 -2.20 -21.65 -3.90
CA PHE A 114 -3.51 -21.47 -3.31
C PHE A 114 -4.01 -22.81 -2.80
N ASN A 115 -4.46 -22.88 -1.54
CA ASN A 115 -5.10 -24.06 -0.97
C ASN A 115 -6.38 -23.62 -0.26
N ARG A 116 -7.51 -24.05 -0.82
CA ARG A 116 -8.85 -23.73 -0.33
C ARG A 116 -9.13 -24.36 1.03
N GLU A 117 -8.78 -25.65 1.19
CA GLU A 117 -9.06 -26.41 2.41
C GLU A 117 -8.28 -25.85 3.60
N ALA A 118 -7.00 -25.55 3.40
CA ALA A 118 -6.13 -24.94 4.41
C ALA A 118 -6.33 -23.42 4.52
N ARG A 119 -7.18 -22.81 3.69
CA ARG A 119 -7.36 -21.35 3.58
C ARG A 119 -6.03 -20.60 3.54
N SER A 120 -5.11 -21.11 2.71
CA SER A 120 -3.76 -20.59 2.61
C SER A 120 -3.45 -20.08 1.21
N VAL A 121 -2.69 -18.98 1.14
CA VAL A 121 -2.22 -18.41 -0.11
C VAL A 121 -0.76 -18.00 0.01
N THR A 122 0.00 -18.21 -1.07
CA THR A 122 1.37 -17.68 -1.22
C THR A 122 1.39 -16.74 -2.40
N LEU A 123 1.77 -15.49 -2.14
CA LEU A 123 1.88 -14.43 -3.14
C LEU A 123 3.35 -14.15 -3.43
N ARG A 124 3.66 -13.82 -4.70
CA ARG A 124 4.92 -13.20 -5.08
C ARG A 124 4.69 -11.71 -5.24
N ILE A 125 5.44 -10.92 -4.46
CA ILE A 125 5.42 -9.45 -4.51
C ILE A 125 6.59 -8.99 -5.36
N PRO A 126 6.37 -8.13 -6.38
CA PRO A 126 7.44 -7.54 -7.17
C PRO A 126 8.32 -6.62 -6.32
N ALA A 127 9.44 -6.17 -6.89
CA ALA A 127 10.27 -5.16 -6.25
C ALA A 127 9.48 -3.85 -6.08
N ALA A 128 9.67 -3.19 -4.93
CA ALA A 128 9.06 -1.88 -4.72
C ALA A 128 9.66 -0.83 -5.66
N GLU A 129 8.82 0.04 -6.18
CA GLU A 129 9.21 1.17 -7.03
C GLU A 129 9.17 2.47 -6.25
N MET A 130 10.06 3.40 -6.59
CA MET A 130 10.16 4.70 -5.94
C MET A 130 9.97 5.82 -6.96
N ASN A 131 9.21 6.84 -6.54
CA ASN A 131 9.02 8.07 -7.30
C ASN A 131 9.43 9.28 -6.46
N ILE A 132 10.13 10.24 -7.08
CA ILE A 132 10.51 11.52 -6.48
C ILE A 132 9.67 12.63 -7.10
N SER A 133 8.92 13.34 -6.29
CA SER A 133 8.15 14.53 -6.67
C SER A 133 8.79 15.77 -6.05
N LEU A 134 9.34 16.63 -6.88
CA LEU A 134 9.84 17.95 -6.43
C LEU A 134 8.68 18.89 -6.13
N ASN A 135 8.83 19.68 -5.08
CA ASN A 135 7.92 20.78 -4.77
C ASN A 135 8.56 22.11 -5.20
N PRO A 136 8.16 22.68 -6.35
CA PRO A 136 8.77 23.90 -6.87
C PRO A 136 8.50 25.11 -5.99
N GLU A 137 7.38 25.14 -5.24
CA GLU A 137 7.03 26.28 -4.36
C GLU A 137 7.93 26.36 -3.12
N ARG A 138 8.49 25.22 -2.69
CA ARG A 138 9.38 25.10 -1.53
C ARG A 138 10.85 24.98 -1.90
N SER A 139 11.13 24.90 -3.21
CA SER A 139 12.50 24.80 -3.74
C SER A 139 12.97 26.18 -4.15
N GLU A 140 14.20 26.55 -3.81
CA GLU A 140 14.73 27.88 -4.04
C GLU A 140 16.17 27.89 -4.51
N THR A 141 16.56 28.95 -5.17
CA THR A 141 17.97 29.23 -5.50
C THR A 141 18.61 29.97 -4.32
N LEU A 142 19.51 29.29 -3.62
CA LEU A 142 20.23 29.91 -2.47
C LEU A 142 21.30 30.89 -2.89
N ALA A 143 21.99 30.57 -4.01
CA ALA A 143 23.04 31.43 -4.54
C ALA A 143 23.14 31.30 -6.06
N ASN A 144 23.42 32.39 -6.73
CA ASN A 144 23.75 32.44 -8.13
C ASN A 144 24.92 33.40 -8.30
N TYR A 145 26.12 32.87 -8.38
CA TYR A 145 27.34 33.63 -8.56
C TYR A 145 27.87 33.47 -9.97
N ARG A 146 28.15 34.59 -10.63
CA ARG A 146 28.73 34.65 -11.97
C ARG A 146 29.92 35.59 -11.99
N ASN A 147 31.05 35.09 -12.42
CA ASN A 147 32.18 35.99 -12.68
C ASN A 147 32.01 36.76 -14.01
N TRP A 148 32.89 37.71 -14.30
CA TRP A 148 32.74 38.69 -15.40
C TRP A 148 32.48 38.01 -16.77
N PHE A 149 33.10 36.88 -17.07
CA PHE A 149 32.96 36.17 -18.34
C PHE A 149 32.11 34.88 -18.20
N GLY A 150 31.51 34.66 -17.06
CA GLY A 150 30.64 33.51 -16.85
C GLY A 150 29.40 33.57 -17.74
N PRO A 151 28.88 32.41 -18.21
CA PRO A 151 27.66 32.39 -18.99
C PRO A 151 26.49 32.86 -18.14
N LYS A 152 25.45 33.46 -18.78
CA LYS A 152 24.21 33.76 -18.06
C LYS A 152 23.53 32.46 -17.63
N ALA A 153 23.05 32.41 -16.40
CA ALA A 153 22.22 31.30 -15.93
C ALA A 153 20.92 31.26 -16.75
N GLY A 154 20.87 30.40 -17.74
CA GLY A 154 19.68 30.11 -18.55
C GLY A 154 18.80 29.05 -17.93
N ILE A 155 17.69 28.71 -18.57
CA ILE A 155 16.76 27.70 -18.11
C ILE A 155 17.43 26.31 -17.97
N GLU A 156 18.45 26.05 -18.76
CA GLU A 156 19.18 24.77 -18.78
C GLU A 156 19.88 24.47 -17.46
N ILE A 157 20.51 25.48 -16.83
CA ILE A 157 21.20 25.28 -15.54
C ILE A 157 20.19 24.94 -14.43
N TYR A 158 18.98 25.50 -14.47
CA TYR A 158 17.92 25.17 -13.51
C TYR A 158 17.38 23.75 -13.74
N GLN A 159 17.21 23.35 -14.99
CA GLN A 159 16.79 21.98 -15.31
C GLN A 159 17.85 20.95 -14.87
N ASP A 160 19.13 21.27 -15.05
CA ASP A 160 20.22 20.44 -14.56
C ASP A 160 20.23 20.34 -13.03
N ALA A 161 20.00 21.48 -12.35
CA ALA A 161 19.90 21.52 -10.91
C ALA A 161 18.75 20.64 -10.41
N GLN A 162 17.58 20.73 -11.04
CA GLN A 162 16.42 19.90 -10.69
C GLN A 162 16.69 18.40 -10.92
N ARG A 163 17.32 18.03 -12.05
CA ARG A 163 17.68 16.63 -12.31
C ARG A 163 18.68 16.09 -11.29
N GLN A 164 19.73 16.85 -10.98
CA GLN A 164 20.72 16.43 -9.98
C GLN A 164 20.10 16.37 -8.57
N ALA A 165 19.22 17.31 -8.24
CA ALA A 165 18.50 17.29 -6.97
C ALA A 165 17.59 16.04 -6.86
N ALA A 166 16.85 15.70 -7.92
CA ALA A 166 16.01 14.52 -7.94
C ALA A 166 16.85 13.22 -7.79
N ALA A 167 18.01 13.15 -8.45
CA ALA A 167 18.93 12.03 -8.32
C ALA A 167 19.50 11.92 -6.89
N ALA A 168 19.91 13.04 -6.29
CA ALA A 168 20.42 13.09 -4.92
C ALA A 168 19.33 12.68 -3.90
N MET A 169 18.10 13.15 -4.11
CA MET A 169 16.95 12.75 -3.28
C MET A 169 16.65 11.26 -3.43
N SER A 170 16.67 10.73 -4.65
CA SER A 170 16.44 9.30 -4.92
C SER A 170 17.48 8.45 -4.18
N SER A 171 18.76 8.79 -4.30
CA SER A 171 19.83 8.10 -3.58
C SER A 171 19.63 8.16 -2.05
N LYS A 172 19.31 9.34 -1.51
CA LYS A 172 19.07 9.54 -0.08
C LYS A 172 17.85 8.77 0.43
N ALA A 173 16.73 8.79 -0.34
CA ALA A 173 15.52 8.04 -0.01
C ALA A 173 15.77 6.53 -0.01
N CYS A 174 16.53 6.05 -0.99
CA CYS A 174 16.86 4.64 -1.07
C CYS A 174 17.74 4.19 0.11
N THR A 175 18.78 4.96 0.43
CA THR A 175 19.65 4.66 1.59
C THR A 175 18.94 4.76 2.93
N SER A 176 17.85 5.53 3.03
CA SER A 176 16.99 5.57 4.21
C SER A 176 16.09 4.35 4.38
N GLY A 177 16.06 3.43 3.39
CA GLY A 177 15.31 2.18 3.45
C GLY A 177 13.84 2.31 3.06
N ILE A 178 13.43 3.36 2.36
CA ILE A 178 12.02 3.58 1.97
C ILE A 178 11.44 2.41 1.16
N LEU A 179 12.24 1.76 0.31
CA LEU A 179 11.81 0.62 -0.49
C LEU A 179 11.50 -0.61 0.37
N ASN A 180 12.33 -0.88 1.38
CA ASN A 180 12.09 -1.96 2.32
C ASN A 180 10.84 -1.68 3.18
N ALA A 181 10.68 -0.43 3.62
CA ALA A 181 9.49 0.01 4.35
C ALA A 181 8.23 -0.16 3.48
N ALA A 182 8.29 0.21 2.19
CA ALA A 182 7.18 0.04 1.27
C ALA A 182 6.79 -1.43 1.10
N THR A 183 7.76 -2.32 0.89
CA THR A 183 7.52 -3.76 0.77
C THR A 183 6.87 -4.31 2.03
N HIS A 184 7.42 -3.99 3.21
CA HIS A 184 6.87 -4.46 4.48
C HIS A 184 5.44 -3.98 4.73
N ASN A 185 5.17 -2.69 4.50
CA ASN A 185 3.83 -2.13 4.68
C ASN A 185 2.82 -2.75 3.70
N ALA A 186 3.22 -2.98 2.44
CA ALA A 186 2.39 -3.67 1.47
C ALA A 186 2.03 -5.10 1.92
N GLU A 187 2.99 -5.86 2.46
CA GLU A 187 2.73 -7.18 3.03
C GLU A 187 1.69 -7.13 4.16
N VAL A 188 1.80 -6.13 5.04
CA VAL A 188 0.87 -5.95 6.16
C VAL A 188 -0.54 -5.64 5.65
N GLU A 189 -0.68 -4.73 4.69
CA GLU A 189 -1.96 -4.32 4.12
C GLU A 189 -2.61 -5.47 3.34
N ILE A 190 -1.87 -6.14 2.45
CA ILE A 190 -2.37 -7.27 1.67
C ILE A 190 -2.78 -8.41 2.60
N ARG A 191 -1.99 -8.71 3.63
CA ARG A 191 -2.34 -9.71 4.65
C ARG A 191 -3.65 -9.34 5.36
N ALA A 192 -3.83 -8.09 5.75
CA ALA A 192 -5.05 -7.62 6.41
C ALA A 192 -6.28 -7.79 5.53
N ILE A 193 -6.17 -7.46 4.23
CA ILE A 193 -7.25 -7.65 3.25
C ILE A 193 -7.60 -9.13 3.11
N LEU A 194 -6.61 -9.99 2.88
CA LEU A 194 -6.82 -11.43 2.68
C LEU A 194 -7.37 -12.12 3.94
N THR A 195 -6.94 -11.68 5.13
CA THR A 195 -7.48 -12.20 6.39
C THR A 195 -8.96 -11.85 6.58
N LYS A 196 -9.37 -10.64 6.19
CA LYS A 196 -10.79 -10.21 6.25
C LYS A 196 -11.69 -11.07 5.36
N VAL A 197 -11.17 -11.56 4.23
CA VAL A 197 -11.93 -12.46 3.33
C VAL A 197 -11.80 -13.93 3.68
N GLY A 198 -11.15 -14.27 4.80
CA GLY A 198 -11.17 -15.60 5.40
C GLY A 198 -9.92 -16.45 5.19
N PHE A 199 -8.83 -15.90 4.64
CA PHE A 199 -7.56 -16.60 4.61
C PHE A 199 -6.95 -16.68 6.01
N GLN A 200 -6.47 -17.86 6.40
CA GLN A 200 -5.82 -18.10 7.69
C GLN A 200 -4.30 -18.00 7.61
N GLN A 201 -3.73 -18.34 6.45
CA GLN A 201 -2.30 -18.31 6.23
C GLN A 201 -1.97 -17.55 4.94
N VAL A 202 -1.26 -16.44 5.07
CA VAL A 202 -0.78 -15.62 3.95
C VAL A 202 0.74 -15.57 4.01
N THR A 203 1.39 -16.11 2.99
CA THR A 203 2.85 -16.15 2.87
C THR A 203 3.28 -15.29 1.69
N PHE A 204 4.36 -14.53 1.85
CA PHE A 204 4.92 -13.70 0.79
C PHE A 204 6.28 -14.22 0.34
N LYS A 205 6.52 -14.13 -0.97
CA LYS A 205 7.82 -14.24 -1.61
C LYS A 205 8.14 -12.88 -2.21
N THR A 206 9.06 -12.16 -1.62
CA THR A 206 9.43 -10.82 -2.06
C THR A 206 10.62 -10.85 -3.00
N THR A 207 10.59 -10.00 -4.01
CA THR A 207 11.75 -9.77 -4.88
C THR A 207 12.65 -8.72 -4.22
N PRO A 208 13.96 -8.98 -4.08
CA PRO A 208 14.89 -7.99 -3.53
C PRO A 208 14.83 -6.69 -4.31
N THR A 209 14.75 -5.58 -3.61
CA THR A 209 14.70 -4.25 -4.21
C THR A 209 16.12 -3.68 -4.26
N ALA A 210 16.56 -3.27 -5.43
CA ALA A 210 17.85 -2.60 -5.61
C ALA A 210 17.63 -1.09 -5.70
N CYS A 211 18.54 -0.31 -5.10
CA CYS A 211 18.57 1.13 -5.31
C CYS A 211 18.91 1.46 -6.74
N PRO A 212 18.24 2.44 -7.38
CA PRO A 212 18.64 2.91 -8.68
C PRO A 212 20.10 3.41 -8.61
N THR A 213 20.93 2.90 -9.49
CA THR A 213 22.30 3.43 -9.68
C THR A 213 22.18 4.83 -10.26
N ALA A 214 22.83 5.79 -9.59
CA ALA A 214 22.88 7.19 -10.02
C ALA A 214 23.61 7.37 -11.35
#